data_f814abba953b5c2471d80f0d5379ca12
#
_entry.id   f814abba953b5c2471d80f0d5379ca12
#
_cell.length_a   1.000
_cell.length_b   1.000
_cell.length_c   1.000
_cell.angle_alpha   90.00
_cell.angle_beta   90.00
_cell.angle_gamma   90.00
#
_symmetry.space_group_name_H-M   'P 1'
#
loop_
_entity.id
_entity.type
_entity.pdbx_description
1 polymer ?
#
loop_
_entity_poly.entity_id
_entity_poly.type
_entity_poly.pdbx_seq_one_letter_code
_entity_poly.pdbx_strand_id
1 'polypeptide(L)'
;TDYIPNMKVGDISELIRSPSGFHIIKISDLKDMEENIVEQTHARHILVKINELRTDKQVNEKLIQLKLRIDNGDDFGLLAKGNSDDAMSAIDNGDLGWSIPGKLVPEFQRVLDGLEINETSEPFKSRFGWHIAQVLGRRNHDNTESIKRARARKVIGDRKLNEALQNWNRELLDEAYIEYR
;
A
#
# COMPACT_ATOMS: atom_id res chain seq x y z
N THR A 1 20.86 -11.17 -15.60
CA THR A 1 19.41 -11.42 -15.41
C THR A 1 18.58 -10.96 -16.62
N ASP A 2 19.23 -10.43 -17.66
CA ASP A 2 18.57 -9.78 -18.80
C ASP A 2 18.25 -10.72 -19.98
N TYR A 3 18.53 -12.01 -19.83
CA TYR A 3 18.33 -13.00 -20.90
C TYR A 3 16.87 -13.52 -21.00
N ILE A 4 16.17 -13.65 -19.87
CA ILE A 4 14.83 -14.26 -19.82
C ILE A 4 13.73 -13.41 -20.48
N PRO A 5 13.73 -12.05 -20.39
CA PRO A 5 12.62 -11.25 -20.91
C PRO A 5 12.38 -11.34 -22.41
N ASN A 6 13.38 -11.78 -23.16
CA ASN A 6 13.32 -11.85 -24.63
C ASN A 6 13.14 -13.29 -25.17
N MET A 7 13.06 -14.29 -24.29
CA MET A 7 12.91 -15.70 -24.68
C MET A 7 11.44 -16.07 -24.88
N LYS A 8 11.17 -16.91 -25.88
CA LYS A 8 9.85 -17.47 -26.18
C LYS A 8 9.73 -18.90 -25.65
N VAL A 9 8.49 -19.41 -25.58
CA VAL A 9 8.27 -20.82 -25.25
C VAL A 9 9.01 -21.73 -26.25
N GLY A 10 9.78 -22.66 -25.72
CA GLY A 10 10.64 -23.55 -26.47
C GLY A 10 12.10 -23.11 -26.58
N ASP A 11 12.40 -21.83 -26.33
CA ASP A 11 13.77 -21.32 -26.39
C ASP A 11 14.65 -21.90 -25.27
N ILE A 12 15.92 -22.13 -25.64
CA ILE A 12 16.97 -22.55 -24.69
C ILE A 12 18.01 -21.44 -24.61
N SER A 13 18.36 -21.05 -23.40
CA SER A 13 19.36 -20.00 -23.19
C SER A 13 20.76 -20.46 -23.55
N GLU A 14 21.65 -19.51 -23.79
CA GLU A 14 23.07 -19.76 -23.74
C GLU A 14 23.49 -20.13 -22.30
N LEU A 15 24.76 -20.51 -22.13
CA LEU A 15 25.33 -20.88 -20.85
C LEU A 15 25.41 -19.63 -19.92
N ILE A 16 24.60 -19.64 -18.84
CA ILE A 16 24.55 -18.56 -17.86
C ILE A 16 25.41 -18.94 -16.67
N ARG A 17 26.36 -18.09 -16.30
CA ARG A 17 27.18 -18.26 -15.10
C ARG A 17 26.60 -17.50 -13.92
N SER A 18 26.44 -18.17 -12.79
CA SER A 18 26.04 -17.58 -11.50
C SER A 18 27.00 -18.00 -10.38
N PRO A 19 26.92 -17.40 -9.18
CA PRO A 19 27.71 -17.85 -8.04
C PRO A 19 27.46 -19.32 -7.64
N SER A 20 26.31 -19.88 -8.00
CA SER A 20 25.96 -21.30 -7.75
C SER A 20 26.36 -22.25 -8.87
N GLY A 21 26.98 -21.76 -9.97
CA GLY A 21 27.47 -22.56 -11.07
C GLY A 21 26.99 -22.11 -12.45
N PHE A 22 27.01 -23.06 -13.40
CA PHE A 22 26.56 -22.82 -14.77
C PHE A 22 25.14 -23.33 -14.95
N HIS A 23 24.32 -22.55 -15.66
CA HIS A 23 22.91 -22.84 -15.89
C HIS A 23 22.56 -22.75 -17.37
N ILE A 24 21.69 -23.64 -17.81
CA ILE A 24 20.98 -23.56 -19.08
C ILE A 24 19.48 -23.54 -18.74
N ILE A 25 18.76 -22.58 -19.28
CA ILE A 25 17.34 -22.37 -19.02
C ILE A 25 16.57 -22.69 -20.30
N LYS A 26 15.54 -23.54 -20.21
CA LYS A 26 14.55 -23.72 -21.24
C LYS A 26 13.23 -23.15 -20.80
N ILE A 27 12.61 -22.32 -21.64
CA ILE A 27 11.26 -21.82 -21.40
C ILE A 27 10.27 -22.91 -21.82
N SER A 28 9.67 -23.58 -20.84
CA SER A 28 8.69 -24.64 -21.08
C SER A 28 7.29 -24.10 -21.31
N ASP A 29 6.95 -22.98 -20.63
CA ASP A 29 5.64 -22.34 -20.69
C ASP A 29 5.77 -20.86 -20.31
N LEU A 30 4.98 -20.01 -20.96
CA LEU A 30 4.83 -18.60 -20.62
C LEU A 30 3.37 -18.40 -20.22
N LYS A 31 3.13 -18.30 -18.95
CA LYS A 31 1.82 -17.90 -18.46
C LYS A 31 1.75 -16.37 -18.45
N ASP A 32 1.10 -15.80 -19.45
CA ASP A 32 0.74 -14.41 -19.42
C ASP A 32 -0.16 -14.16 -18.19
N MET A 33 0.29 -13.29 -17.32
CA MET A 33 -0.60 -12.82 -16.26
C MET A 33 -1.60 -11.87 -16.90
N GLU A 34 -2.87 -12.15 -16.71
CA GLU A 34 -3.94 -11.22 -17.05
C GLU A 34 -3.59 -9.82 -16.50
N GLU A 35 -3.84 -8.82 -17.30
CA GLU A 35 -3.70 -7.43 -16.87
C GLU A 35 -4.52 -7.22 -15.60
N ASN A 36 -3.88 -6.69 -14.58
CA ASN A 36 -4.55 -6.39 -13.32
C ASN A 36 -4.84 -4.89 -13.26
N ILE A 37 -5.89 -4.49 -13.96
CA ILE A 37 -6.38 -3.11 -13.94
C ILE A 37 -7.18 -2.90 -12.67
N VAL A 38 -6.75 -1.95 -11.85
CA VAL A 38 -7.43 -1.55 -10.61
C VAL A 38 -7.82 -0.08 -10.69
N GLU A 39 -8.99 0.25 -10.18
CA GLU A 39 -9.36 1.64 -10.00
C GLU A 39 -8.56 2.23 -8.85
N GLN A 40 -7.90 3.36 -9.10
CA GLN A 40 -7.24 4.17 -8.08
C GLN A 40 -8.06 5.42 -7.79
N THR A 41 -8.16 5.76 -6.51
CA THR A 41 -8.78 6.99 -6.05
C THR A 41 -7.71 7.94 -5.52
N HIS A 42 -7.70 9.16 -6.02
CA HIS A 42 -6.92 10.27 -5.48
C HIS A 42 -7.77 11.04 -4.49
N ALA A 43 -7.32 11.13 -3.26
CA ALA A 43 -8.08 11.78 -2.20
C ALA A 43 -7.19 12.67 -1.34
N ARG A 44 -7.81 13.63 -0.67
CA ARG A 44 -7.20 14.44 0.40
C ARG A 44 -8.06 14.40 1.64
N HIS A 45 -7.47 14.64 2.81
CA HIS A 45 -8.21 14.59 4.06
C HIS A 45 -7.73 15.62 5.09
N ILE A 46 -8.56 15.82 6.09
CA ILE A 46 -8.23 16.50 7.36
C ILE A 46 -8.51 15.50 8.47
N LEU A 47 -7.51 15.17 9.27
CA LEU A 47 -7.63 14.32 10.45
C LEU A 47 -7.61 15.17 11.71
N VAL A 48 -8.57 14.96 12.61
CA VAL A 48 -8.52 15.52 13.97
C VAL A 48 -8.60 14.40 14.99
N LYS A 49 -7.56 14.30 15.82
CA LYS A 49 -7.45 13.27 16.86
C LYS A 49 -8.19 13.69 18.13
N ILE A 50 -8.80 12.69 18.76
CA ILE A 50 -9.35 12.84 20.11
C ILE A 50 -8.18 12.77 21.10
N ASN A 51 -8.18 13.62 22.10
CA ASN A 51 -7.21 13.63 23.20
C ASN A 51 -7.88 14.13 24.49
N GLU A 52 -7.11 14.26 25.57
CA GLU A 52 -7.62 14.71 26.86
C GLU A 52 -8.25 16.12 26.83
N LEU A 53 -7.84 16.95 25.88
CA LEU A 53 -8.32 18.33 25.72
C LEU A 53 -9.44 18.45 24.67
N ARG A 54 -9.68 17.44 23.85
CA ARG A 54 -10.64 17.45 22.74
C ARG A 54 -11.53 16.21 22.82
N THR A 55 -12.74 16.41 23.26
CA THR A 55 -13.75 15.34 23.31
C THR A 55 -14.25 14.97 21.91
N ASP A 56 -14.82 13.78 21.78
CA ASP A 56 -15.42 13.26 20.54
C ASP A 56 -16.41 14.26 19.92
N LYS A 57 -17.26 14.85 20.75
CA LYS A 57 -18.25 15.84 20.32
C LYS A 57 -17.62 17.12 19.79
N GLN A 58 -16.63 17.67 20.48
CA GLN A 58 -15.92 18.88 20.04
C GLN A 58 -15.17 18.69 18.74
N VAL A 59 -14.55 17.50 18.53
CA VAL A 59 -13.86 17.17 17.30
C VAL A 59 -14.84 17.09 16.14
N ASN A 60 -15.98 16.42 16.32
CA ASN A 60 -17.02 16.33 15.30
C ASN A 60 -17.59 17.72 14.95
N GLU A 61 -17.93 18.54 15.94
CA GLU A 61 -18.42 19.91 15.73
C GLU A 61 -17.38 20.76 14.96
N LYS A 62 -16.11 20.64 15.29
CA LYS A 62 -15.02 21.33 14.58
C LYS A 62 -14.99 20.91 13.10
N LEU A 63 -15.09 19.61 12.80
CA LEU A 63 -15.06 19.11 11.42
C LEU A 63 -16.30 19.52 10.64
N ILE A 64 -17.49 19.56 11.26
CA ILE A 64 -18.69 20.11 10.64
C ILE A 64 -18.47 21.58 10.22
N GLN A 65 -17.88 22.40 11.10
CA GLN A 65 -17.56 23.78 10.75
C GLN A 65 -16.53 23.89 9.62
N LEU A 66 -15.50 23.03 9.61
CA LEU A 66 -14.53 23.00 8.51
C LEU A 66 -15.19 22.59 7.19
N LYS A 67 -16.07 21.59 7.22
CA LYS A 67 -16.84 21.17 6.03
C LYS A 67 -17.69 22.32 5.50
N LEU A 68 -18.45 23.01 6.36
CA LEU A 68 -19.24 24.17 5.95
C LEU A 68 -18.39 25.27 5.30
N ARG A 69 -17.18 25.52 5.80
CA ARG A 69 -16.26 26.47 5.20
C ARG A 69 -15.79 26.02 3.82
N ILE A 70 -15.50 24.72 3.64
CA ILE A 70 -15.12 24.14 2.35
C ILE A 70 -16.27 24.26 1.35
N ASP A 71 -17.50 23.93 1.78
CA ASP A 71 -18.70 24.01 0.96
C ASP A 71 -19.01 25.47 0.55
N ASN A 72 -18.60 26.45 1.35
CA ASN A 72 -18.69 27.89 1.05
C ASN A 72 -17.52 28.42 0.22
N GLY A 73 -16.58 27.57 -0.19
CA GLY A 73 -15.50 27.90 -1.11
C GLY A 73 -14.14 28.19 -0.48
N ASP A 74 -13.96 27.96 0.82
CA ASP A 74 -12.65 28.02 1.45
C ASP A 74 -11.73 26.91 0.89
N ASP A 75 -10.44 27.23 0.76
CA ASP A 75 -9.47 26.26 0.24
C ASP A 75 -9.25 25.11 1.22
N PHE A 76 -9.55 23.90 0.76
CA PHE A 76 -9.39 22.67 1.55
C PHE A 76 -7.95 22.50 2.04
N GLY A 77 -6.95 22.76 1.17
CA GLY A 77 -5.54 22.57 1.50
C GLY A 77 -5.06 23.51 2.60
N LEU A 78 -5.48 24.77 2.56
CA LEU A 78 -5.18 25.74 3.63
C LEU A 78 -5.81 25.31 4.95
N LEU A 79 -7.04 24.81 4.91
CA LEU A 79 -7.71 24.28 6.09
C LEU A 79 -7.03 23.01 6.63
N ALA A 80 -6.57 22.14 5.75
CA ALA A 80 -5.82 20.94 6.11
C ALA A 80 -4.49 21.30 6.81
N LYS A 81 -3.73 22.24 6.25
CA LYS A 81 -2.47 22.74 6.87
C LYS A 81 -2.67 23.30 8.27
N GLY A 82 -3.77 24.02 8.47
CA GLY A 82 -4.01 24.69 9.75
C GLY A 82 -4.72 23.84 10.80
N ASN A 83 -5.34 22.72 10.42
CA ASN A 83 -6.24 21.99 11.31
C ASN A 83 -6.02 20.48 11.38
N SER A 84 -5.28 19.88 10.44
CA SER A 84 -5.06 18.44 10.43
C SER A 84 -3.99 18.04 11.44
N ASP A 85 -4.28 17.01 12.22
CA ASP A 85 -3.32 16.35 13.12
C ASP A 85 -2.50 15.25 12.40
N ASP A 86 -2.71 15.05 11.10
CA ASP A 86 -1.83 14.25 10.23
C ASP A 86 -0.79 15.16 9.58
N ALA A 87 0.33 15.33 10.26
CA ALA A 87 1.39 16.24 9.85
C ALA A 87 1.98 15.87 8.46
N MET A 88 1.95 14.58 8.09
CA MET A 88 2.52 14.12 6.82
C MET A 88 1.71 14.65 5.64
N SER A 89 0.39 14.46 5.66
CA SER A 89 -0.49 14.95 4.59
C SER A 89 -0.79 16.44 4.71
N ALA A 90 -0.82 17.00 5.92
CA ALA A 90 -1.11 18.42 6.16
C ALA A 90 -0.14 19.34 5.40
N ILE A 91 1.16 19.03 5.38
CA ILE A 91 2.19 19.78 4.65
C ILE A 91 1.84 19.87 3.16
N ASP A 92 1.26 18.78 2.62
CA ASP A 92 0.87 18.65 1.22
C ASP A 92 -0.66 18.85 1.01
N ASN A 93 -1.22 19.85 1.67
CA ASN A 93 -2.64 20.24 1.54
C ASN A 93 -3.65 19.13 1.89
N GLY A 94 -3.25 18.17 2.72
CA GLY A 94 -4.03 17.00 3.08
C GLY A 94 -3.98 15.86 2.06
N ASP A 95 -3.14 15.96 1.03
CA ASP A 95 -3.06 14.97 -0.06
C ASP A 95 -2.57 13.61 0.43
N LEU A 96 -3.30 12.56 0.03
CA LEU A 96 -2.97 11.15 0.28
C LEU A 96 -2.44 10.45 -0.97
N GLY A 97 -2.41 11.15 -2.11
CA GLY A 97 -2.03 10.60 -3.39
C GLY A 97 -3.03 9.57 -3.93
N TRP A 98 -2.58 8.82 -4.93
CA TRP A 98 -3.37 7.74 -5.54
C TRP A 98 -3.30 6.48 -4.69
N SER A 99 -4.45 5.98 -4.28
CA SER A 99 -4.58 4.74 -3.51
C SER A 99 -5.38 3.69 -4.27
N ILE A 100 -5.00 2.42 -4.10
CA ILE A 100 -5.75 1.26 -4.58
C ILE A 100 -6.69 0.77 -3.47
N PRO A 101 -7.80 0.08 -3.80
CA PRO A 101 -8.68 -0.55 -2.81
C PRO A 101 -7.90 -1.45 -1.84
N GLY A 102 -8.22 -1.35 -0.56
CA GLY A 102 -7.59 -2.13 0.51
C GLY A 102 -6.29 -1.56 1.09
N LYS A 103 -5.78 -0.44 0.58
CA LYS A 103 -4.65 0.28 1.21
C LYS A 103 -5.08 1.17 2.37
N LEU A 104 -6.26 1.74 2.27
CA LEU A 104 -6.83 2.59 3.32
C LEU A 104 -7.60 1.73 4.33
N VAL A 105 -7.82 2.27 5.53
CA VAL A 105 -8.67 1.59 6.51
C VAL A 105 -10.10 1.45 5.99
N PRO A 106 -10.82 0.36 6.34
CA PRO A 106 -12.11 0.05 5.73
C PRO A 106 -13.16 1.16 5.85
N GLU A 107 -13.16 1.86 6.97
CA GLU A 107 -14.09 2.98 7.22
C GLU A 107 -13.83 4.14 6.24
N PHE A 108 -12.56 4.45 6.02
CA PHE A 108 -12.14 5.52 5.11
C PHE A 108 -12.44 5.13 3.66
N GLN A 109 -12.09 3.91 3.27
CA GLN A 109 -12.36 3.39 1.93
C GLN A 109 -13.85 3.46 1.58
N ARG A 110 -14.72 2.98 2.49
CA ARG A 110 -16.18 2.99 2.30
C ARG A 110 -16.72 4.39 2.06
N VAL A 111 -16.20 5.40 2.77
CA VAL A 111 -16.61 6.79 2.57
C VAL A 111 -16.17 7.29 1.19
N LEU A 112 -14.91 7.06 0.81
CA LEU A 112 -14.42 7.47 -0.51
C LEU A 112 -15.20 6.81 -1.66
N ASP A 113 -15.56 5.54 -1.51
CA ASP A 113 -16.30 4.79 -2.55
C ASP A 113 -17.70 5.39 -2.80
N GLY A 114 -18.29 6.05 -1.79
CA GLY A 114 -19.59 6.70 -1.89
C GLY A 114 -19.56 8.15 -2.38
N LEU A 115 -18.38 8.77 -2.51
CA LEU A 115 -18.24 10.18 -2.90
C LEU A 115 -18.08 10.34 -4.41
N GLU A 116 -18.59 11.42 -4.96
CA GLU A 116 -18.27 11.88 -6.31
C GLU A 116 -16.93 12.64 -6.36
N ILE A 117 -16.43 12.88 -7.57
CA ILE A 117 -15.20 13.67 -7.75
C ILE A 117 -15.47 15.12 -7.32
N ASN A 118 -14.56 15.67 -6.52
CA ASN A 118 -14.63 16.97 -5.84
C ASN A 118 -15.67 17.06 -4.72
N GLU A 119 -16.34 15.97 -4.38
CA GLU A 119 -17.25 15.95 -3.23
C GLU A 119 -16.47 15.78 -1.93
N THR A 120 -16.91 16.53 -0.90
CA THR A 120 -16.36 16.49 0.46
C THR A 120 -17.29 15.69 1.36
N SER A 121 -16.75 14.71 2.07
CA SER A 121 -17.51 13.83 2.96
C SER A 121 -18.12 14.57 4.16
N GLU A 122 -19.15 13.97 4.74
CA GLU A 122 -19.50 14.26 6.13
C GLU A 122 -18.35 13.81 7.07
N PRO A 123 -18.25 14.38 8.28
CA PRO A 123 -17.31 13.90 9.27
C PRO A 123 -17.55 12.43 9.60
N PHE A 124 -16.50 11.64 9.56
CA PHE A 124 -16.55 10.21 9.90
C PHE A 124 -15.39 9.79 10.79
N LYS A 125 -15.58 8.70 11.52
CA LYS A 125 -14.60 8.20 12.50
C LYS A 125 -13.87 6.99 11.98
N SER A 126 -12.57 6.93 12.26
CA SER A 126 -11.72 5.76 12.08
C SER A 126 -10.93 5.47 13.35
N ARG A 127 -10.10 4.42 13.33
CA ARG A 127 -9.18 4.13 14.43
C ARG A 127 -8.14 5.23 14.71
N PHE A 128 -7.91 6.14 13.77
CA PHE A 128 -6.95 7.25 13.91
C PHE A 128 -7.55 8.53 14.47
N GLY A 129 -8.87 8.66 14.44
CA GLY A 129 -9.60 9.85 14.85
C GLY A 129 -10.77 10.13 13.91
N TRP A 130 -11.17 11.39 13.88
CA TRP A 130 -12.20 11.89 13.00
C TRP A 130 -11.63 12.52 11.73
N HIS A 131 -12.30 12.33 10.63
CA HIS A 131 -11.87 12.77 9.30
C HIS A 131 -12.99 13.50 8.58
N ILE A 132 -12.59 14.43 7.70
CA ILE A 132 -13.30 14.76 6.47
C ILE A 132 -12.37 14.46 5.31
N ALA A 133 -12.91 13.94 4.23
CA ALA A 133 -12.16 13.56 3.05
C ALA A 133 -12.79 14.14 1.79
N GLN A 134 -11.99 14.34 0.76
CA GLN A 134 -12.48 14.75 -0.55
C GLN A 134 -11.82 13.92 -1.62
N VAL A 135 -12.59 13.47 -2.62
CA VAL A 135 -12.09 12.76 -3.79
C VAL A 135 -11.65 13.78 -4.83
N LEU A 136 -10.40 13.72 -5.27
CA LEU A 136 -9.85 14.58 -6.31
C LEU A 136 -9.92 13.96 -7.70
N GLY A 137 -9.97 12.64 -7.77
CA GLY A 137 -10.07 11.94 -9.05
C GLY A 137 -10.10 10.42 -8.91
N ARG A 138 -10.47 9.75 -9.99
CA ARG A 138 -10.41 8.28 -10.13
C ARG A 138 -9.76 7.95 -11.45
N ARG A 139 -9.02 6.86 -11.49
CA ARG A 139 -8.39 6.37 -12.71
C ARG A 139 -8.22 4.86 -12.69
N ASN A 140 -8.23 4.26 -13.87
CA ASN A 140 -7.77 2.89 -14.03
C ASN A 140 -6.24 2.87 -14.12
N HIS A 141 -5.61 1.99 -13.36
CA HIS A 141 -4.17 1.81 -13.31
C HIS A 141 -3.82 0.34 -13.48
N ASP A 142 -2.90 0.05 -14.38
CA ASP A 142 -2.35 -1.29 -14.52
C ASP A 142 -1.37 -1.56 -13.38
N ASN A 143 -1.77 -2.45 -12.48
CA ASN A 143 -1.01 -2.86 -11.31
C ASN A 143 -0.25 -4.18 -11.51
N THR A 144 -0.25 -4.72 -12.73
CA THR A 144 0.32 -6.03 -13.08
C THR A 144 1.78 -6.15 -12.66
N GLU A 145 2.61 -5.16 -12.99
CA GLU A 145 4.02 -5.15 -12.61
C GLU A 145 4.24 -5.10 -11.09
N SER A 146 3.46 -4.32 -10.38
CA SER A 146 3.54 -4.27 -8.91
C SER A 146 3.21 -5.61 -8.28
N ILE A 147 2.19 -6.29 -8.78
CA ILE A 147 1.78 -7.63 -8.32
C ILE A 147 2.85 -8.66 -8.65
N LYS A 148 3.41 -8.64 -9.87
CA LYS A 148 4.52 -9.52 -10.26
C LYS A 148 5.71 -9.37 -9.30
N ARG A 149 6.12 -8.14 -9.04
CA ARG A 149 7.22 -7.84 -8.11
C ARG A 149 6.92 -8.25 -6.67
N ALA A 150 5.70 -8.03 -6.20
CA ALA A 150 5.28 -8.44 -4.85
C ALA A 150 5.29 -9.97 -4.70
N ARG A 151 4.78 -10.71 -5.70
CA ARG A 151 4.83 -12.18 -5.72
C ARG A 151 6.27 -12.69 -5.75
N ALA A 152 7.11 -12.13 -6.61
CA ALA A 152 8.52 -12.51 -6.69
C ALA A 152 9.26 -12.26 -5.36
N ARG A 153 9.05 -11.11 -4.73
CA ARG A 153 9.62 -10.81 -3.40
C ARG A 153 9.17 -11.81 -2.35
N LYS A 154 7.89 -12.18 -2.35
CA LYS A 154 7.35 -13.16 -1.41
C LYS A 154 8.04 -14.52 -1.60
N VAL A 155 8.07 -15.04 -2.81
CA VAL A 155 8.72 -16.33 -3.11
C VAL A 155 10.20 -16.34 -2.71
N ILE A 156 10.93 -15.27 -3.03
CA ILE A 156 12.34 -15.13 -2.65
C ILE A 156 12.48 -15.03 -1.12
N GLY A 157 11.61 -14.27 -0.46
CA GLY A 157 11.58 -14.11 0.99
C GLY A 157 11.34 -15.43 1.70
N ASP A 158 10.31 -16.17 1.29
CA ASP A 158 9.96 -17.48 1.85
C ASP A 158 11.11 -18.49 1.69
N ARG A 159 11.76 -18.52 0.51
CA ARG A 159 12.94 -19.38 0.28
C ARG A 159 14.11 -19.00 1.18
N LYS A 160 14.46 -17.72 1.27
CA LYS A 160 15.56 -17.24 2.13
C LYS A 160 15.28 -17.52 3.60
N LEU A 161 14.04 -17.37 4.03
CA LEU A 161 13.64 -17.70 5.40
C LEU A 161 13.85 -19.19 5.69
N ASN A 162 13.40 -20.06 4.77
CA ASN A 162 13.59 -21.50 4.91
C ASN A 162 15.06 -21.91 4.94
N GLU A 163 15.88 -21.32 4.05
CA GLU A 163 17.34 -21.53 4.03
C GLU A 163 17.99 -21.08 5.36
N ALA A 164 17.60 -19.90 5.85
CA ALA A 164 18.10 -19.38 7.15
C ALA A 164 17.69 -20.27 8.33
N LEU A 165 16.45 -20.74 8.36
CA LEU A 165 15.96 -21.67 9.39
C LEU A 165 16.72 -23.01 9.36
N GLN A 166 16.98 -23.55 8.16
CA GLN A 166 17.73 -24.79 8.02
C GLN A 166 19.19 -24.62 8.50
N ASN A 167 19.83 -23.52 8.14
CA ASN A 167 21.20 -23.22 8.58
C ASN A 167 21.25 -23.01 10.10
N TRP A 168 20.32 -22.24 10.66
CA TRP A 168 20.22 -22.03 12.10
C TRP A 168 19.99 -23.34 12.88
N ASN A 169 19.08 -24.20 12.41
CA ASN A 169 18.87 -25.52 13.00
C ASN A 169 20.13 -26.38 12.95
N ARG A 170 20.91 -26.32 11.86
CA ARG A 170 22.16 -27.04 11.74
C ARG A 170 23.20 -26.53 12.74
N GLU A 171 23.37 -25.21 12.83
CA GLU A 171 24.25 -24.57 13.80
C GLU A 171 23.88 -24.96 15.24
N LEU A 172 22.59 -24.93 15.59
CA LEU A 172 22.13 -25.37 16.92
C LEU A 172 22.44 -26.83 17.19
N LEU A 173 22.27 -27.71 16.20
CA LEU A 173 22.59 -29.13 16.37
C LEU A 173 24.11 -29.39 16.49
N ASP A 174 24.92 -28.62 15.79
CA ASP A 174 26.38 -28.72 15.81
C ASP A 174 26.95 -28.17 17.13
N GLU A 175 26.31 -27.17 17.74
CA GLU A 175 26.71 -26.58 19.02
C GLU A 175 26.11 -27.31 20.23
N ALA A 176 25.02 -28.04 20.06
CA ALA A 176 24.30 -28.70 21.16
C ALA A 176 24.95 -30.04 21.54
N TYR A 177 25.21 -30.24 22.85
CA TYR A 177 25.50 -31.57 23.38
C TYR A 177 24.18 -32.35 23.51
N ILE A 178 23.98 -33.35 22.64
CA ILE A 178 22.75 -34.16 22.64
C ILE A 178 23.06 -35.52 23.35
N GLU A 179 22.45 -35.76 24.51
CA GLU A 179 22.46 -37.06 25.20
C GLU A 179 21.17 -37.80 24.84
N TYR A 180 21.32 -38.93 24.16
CA TYR A 180 20.20 -39.85 23.91
C TYR A 180 20.04 -40.78 25.11
N ARG A 181 18.90 -40.77 25.80
CA ARG A 181 18.54 -41.70 26.87
C ARG A 181 17.63 -42.80 26.36
#